data_e7fe94eaecc422162263dc666042eb4a
#
_entry.id   e7fe94eaecc422162263dc666042eb4a
#
_cell.length_a   1.000
_cell.length_b   1.000
_cell.length_c   1.000
_cell.angle_alpha   90.00
_cell.angle_beta   90.00
_cell.angle_gamma   90.00
#
_symmetry.space_group_name_H-M   'P 1'
#
loop_
_entity.id
_entity.type
_entity.pdbx_description
1 polymer ?
#
loop_
_entity_poly.entity_id
_entity_poly.type
_entity_poly.pdbx_seq_one_letter_code
_entity_poly.pdbx_strand_id
1 'polypeptide(L)'
;MISIIRSYRSLTLVASTVLVLSACSTTYKTNDSASPLMLAEQGSFAVGGTVIQKEGEFDPIKLTSAGQTLHGDHAYVFYQIPVNERKYPLVMWHGFGQFSKTWESTPDGREGYQNIFLRKGYGVYLIDQPRRGNAAKGTQPGSYEPIPNEQMWFNTFRVGTWPDYFPNVQFPTDEASLEQYFRQMVPDVGPININVNADAVEALFTKIGDGILVTHSHSGGMGWQAAMQSQHIKAIVSYEPGSNFVFPEGEAPAPKQSSSGLLTAVEVPLDDFNKLTQIPIVIYYGDNIPEKPSELPGEDGWRIRLEMAYEWA
;
A
#
# COMPACT_ATOMS: atom_id res chain seq x y z
N MET A 1 -68.56 28.24 60.52
CA MET A 1 -68.45 28.63 59.12
C MET A 1 -67.34 27.78 58.54
N ILE A 2 -67.71 26.69 57.85
CA ILE A 2 -66.80 25.61 57.39
C ILE A 2 -66.54 25.88 55.90
N SER A 3 -65.23 26.06 55.50
CA SER A 3 -64.83 26.20 54.14
C SER A 3 -64.15 24.91 53.65
N ILE A 4 -64.70 24.28 52.61
CA ILE A 4 -64.25 23.01 52.02
C ILE A 4 -63.41 23.40 50.82
N ILE A 5 -62.08 23.08 50.87
CA ILE A 5 -61.18 23.21 49.73
C ILE A 5 -61.08 21.86 48.99
N ARG A 6 -61.54 21.81 47.75
CA ARG A 6 -61.38 20.65 46.86
C ARG A 6 -60.00 20.74 46.17
N SER A 7 -59.19 19.75 46.41
CA SER A 7 -57.93 19.54 45.70
C SER A 7 -58.14 18.82 44.37
N TYR A 8 -57.79 19.45 43.24
CA TYR A 8 -57.69 18.76 41.95
C TYR A 8 -56.30 18.19 41.79
N ARG A 9 -56.19 16.87 41.70
CA ARG A 9 -54.97 16.20 41.30
C ARG A 9 -54.92 16.14 39.78
N SER A 10 -54.00 16.93 39.17
CA SER A 10 -53.68 16.81 37.75
C SER A 10 -52.79 15.56 37.53
N LEU A 11 -53.26 14.59 36.78
CA LEU A 11 -52.49 13.49 36.26
C LEU A 11 -51.68 13.99 35.02
N THR A 12 -50.40 14.14 35.16
CA THR A 12 -49.50 14.41 34.04
C THR A 12 -49.11 13.08 33.42
N LEU A 13 -49.60 12.81 32.22
CA LEU A 13 -49.22 11.67 31.40
C LEU A 13 -47.88 11.96 30.74
N VAL A 14 -46.79 11.31 31.20
CA VAL A 14 -45.48 11.37 30.57
C VAL A 14 -45.47 10.33 29.46
N ALA A 15 -45.60 10.80 28.23
CA ALA A 15 -45.39 9.97 27.03
C ALA A 15 -43.86 9.81 26.79
N SER A 16 -43.33 8.64 27.16
CA SER A 16 -41.96 8.27 26.87
C SER A 16 -41.87 7.84 25.40
N THR A 17 -41.35 8.72 24.57
CA THR A 17 -41.00 8.42 23.17
C THR A 17 -39.70 7.61 23.15
N VAL A 18 -39.83 6.30 22.93
CA VAL A 18 -38.66 5.43 22.69
C VAL A 18 -38.19 5.65 21.25
N LEU A 19 -37.11 6.41 21.09
CA LEU A 19 -36.37 6.47 19.80
C LEU A 19 -35.66 5.11 19.60
N VAL A 20 -36.22 4.29 18.73
CA VAL A 20 -35.49 3.11 18.21
C VAL A 20 -34.44 3.62 17.21
N LEU A 21 -33.22 3.74 17.68
CA LEU A 21 -32.04 3.89 16.82
C LEU A 21 -31.81 2.54 16.12
N SER A 22 -32.33 2.40 14.91
CA SER A 22 -31.92 1.34 13.99
C SER A 22 -30.45 1.59 13.62
N ALA A 23 -29.53 1.08 14.43
CA ALA A 23 -28.14 0.93 14.00
C ALA A 23 -28.15 -0.08 12.85
N CYS A 24 -27.88 0.38 11.63
CA CYS A 24 -27.49 -0.50 10.55
C CYS A 24 -26.18 -1.19 10.98
N SER A 25 -26.29 -2.33 11.66
CA SER A 25 -25.18 -3.23 11.82
C SER A 25 -24.94 -3.88 10.46
N THR A 26 -24.02 -3.35 9.69
CA THR A 26 -23.37 -4.11 8.63
C THR A 26 -22.71 -5.30 9.30
N THR A 27 -23.37 -6.44 9.29
CA THR A 27 -22.76 -7.71 9.68
C THR A 27 -21.69 -8.01 8.65
N TYR A 28 -20.45 -7.63 8.96
CA TYR A 28 -19.30 -8.23 8.29
C TYR A 28 -19.45 -9.74 8.48
N LYS A 29 -19.57 -10.47 7.38
CA LYS A 29 -19.43 -11.92 7.41
C LYS A 29 -17.99 -12.22 7.78
N THR A 30 -17.71 -12.28 9.08
CA THR A 30 -16.50 -12.93 9.56
C THR A 30 -16.57 -14.38 9.09
N ASN A 31 -15.49 -14.88 8.52
CA ASN A 31 -15.36 -16.32 8.25
C ASN A 31 -15.34 -17.02 9.60
N ASP A 32 -16.50 -17.43 10.12
CA ASP A 32 -16.67 -18.08 11.42
C ASP A 32 -15.93 -19.43 11.55
N SER A 33 -15.22 -19.87 10.49
CA SER A 33 -14.47 -21.12 10.44
C SER A 33 -12.95 -20.97 10.51
N ALA A 34 -12.39 -19.77 10.49
CA ALA A 34 -10.95 -19.59 10.55
C ALA A 34 -10.44 -19.69 12.00
N SER A 35 -9.46 -20.56 12.24
CA SER A 35 -8.78 -20.64 13.54
C SER A 35 -8.22 -19.27 13.95
N PRO A 36 -8.19 -18.93 15.25
CA PRO A 36 -7.58 -17.69 15.73
C PRO A 36 -6.14 -17.55 15.22
N LEU A 37 -5.74 -16.32 14.86
CA LEU A 37 -4.34 -15.99 14.63
C LEU A 37 -3.63 -15.86 15.97
N MET A 38 -2.57 -16.63 16.16
CA MET A 38 -1.72 -16.58 17.34
C MET A 38 -0.43 -15.84 16.99
N LEU A 39 -0.26 -14.67 17.59
CA LEU A 39 0.93 -13.84 17.40
C LEU A 39 1.85 -13.95 18.60
N ALA A 40 3.14 -14.11 18.34
CA ALA A 40 4.19 -14.02 19.34
C ALA A 40 4.54 -12.54 19.61
N GLU A 41 4.47 -11.70 18.57
CA GLU A 41 4.83 -10.29 18.65
C GLU A 41 4.07 -9.47 17.59
N GLN A 42 3.83 -8.20 17.90
CA GLN A 42 3.41 -7.18 16.93
C GLN A 42 3.85 -5.80 17.37
N GLY A 43 4.01 -4.89 16.43
CA GLY A 43 4.38 -3.52 16.72
C GLY A 43 4.55 -2.67 15.47
N SER A 44 5.13 -1.49 15.65
CA SER A 44 5.46 -0.61 14.54
C SER A 44 6.71 0.22 14.85
N PHE A 45 7.39 0.66 13.80
CA PHE A 45 8.55 1.53 13.89
C PHE A 45 8.74 2.31 12.58
N ALA A 46 9.65 3.27 12.58
CA ALA A 46 10.11 3.96 11.38
C ALA A 46 11.53 3.53 11.03
N VAL A 47 11.86 3.54 9.73
CA VAL A 47 13.20 3.22 9.21
C VAL A 47 13.61 4.16 8.10
N GLY A 48 14.92 4.32 7.91
CA GLY A 48 15.48 5.20 6.90
C GLY A 48 15.18 6.67 7.19
N GLY A 49 15.14 7.45 6.12
CA GLY A 49 14.81 8.87 6.19
C GLY A 49 16.00 9.78 6.43
N THR A 50 15.68 11.06 6.53
CA THR A 50 16.65 12.15 6.66
C THR A 50 16.31 13.02 7.87
N VAL A 51 17.34 13.47 8.59
CA VAL A 51 17.22 14.46 9.66
C VAL A 51 17.81 15.78 9.16
N ILE A 52 16.99 16.81 9.12
CA ILE A 52 17.42 18.19 8.84
C ILE A 52 17.45 18.93 10.18
N GLN A 53 18.59 19.53 10.48
CA GLN A 53 18.76 20.38 11.66
C GLN A 53 18.93 21.83 11.23
N LYS A 54 18.18 22.74 11.85
CA LYS A 54 18.34 24.18 11.66
C LYS A 54 19.40 24.71 12.61
N GLU A 55 20.22 25.60 12.08
CA GLU A 55 21.24 26.31 12.88
C GLU A 55 20.62 27.11 14.03
N GLY A 56 21.42 27.36 15.08
CA GLY A 56 21.02 28.10 16.27
C GLY A 56 20.65 27.20 17.44
N GLU A 57 20.10 27.81 18.47
CA GLU A 57 19.63 27.14 19.70
C GLU A 57 18.11 27.22 19.80
N PHE A 58 17.50 26.14 20.28
CA PHE A 58 16.06 26.10 20.53
C PHE A 58 15.73 26.93 21.76
N ASP A 59 14.84 27.92 21.58
CA ASP A 59 14.29 28.73 22.66
C ASP A 59 12.82 28.37 22.86
N PRO A 60 12.40 27.77 23.97
CA PRO A 60 11.02 27.36 24.21
C PRO A 60 10.03 28.53 24.31
N ILE A 61 10.53 29.75 24.49
CA ILE A 61 9.71 30.97 24.57
C ILE A 61 9.51 31.58 23.17
N LYS A 62 10.49 31.43 22.29
CA LYS A 62 10.47 31.98 20.94
C LYS A 62 10.22 30.86 19.93
N LEU A 63 8.99 30.74 19.42
CA LEU A 63 8.59 29.72 18.46
C LEU A 63 9.21 29.97 17.06
N THR A 64 10.52 29.82 16.96
CA THR A 64 11.28 29.85 15.70
C THR A 64 11.78 28.48 15.33
N SER A 65 12.32 28.32 14.11
CA SER A 65 12.93 27.05 13.68
C SER A 65 14.37 26.90 14.15
N ALA A 66 14.99 27.89 14.80
CA ALA A 66 16.38 27.83 15.25
C ALA A 66 16.60 26.66 16.23
N GLY A 67 17.64 25.87 16.00
CA GLY A 67 17.99 24.71 16.81
C GLY A 67 17.03 23.51 16.73
N GLN A 68 15.96 23.59 15.90
CA GLN A 68 14.99 22.50 15.76
C GLN A 68 15.39 21.50 14.65
N THR A 69 14.83 20.28 14.73
CA THR A 69 15.07 19.21 13.78
C THR A 69 13.78 18.82 13.03
N LEU A 70 13.94 18.40 11.78
CA LEU A 70 12.91 17.78 10.98
C LEU A 70 13.37 16.36 10.65
N HIS A 71 12.66 15.35 11.13
CA HIS A 71 12.81 13.95 10.72
C HIS A 71 11.75 13.67 9.65
N GLY A 72 12.17 13.37 8.44
CA GLY A 72 11.27 13.09 7.31
C GLY A 72 11.84 12.06 6.35
N ASP A 73 11.08 11.73 5.31
CA ASP A 73 11.46 10.75 4.27
C ASP A 73 11.75 9.34 4.81
N HIS A 74 11.26 9.01 6.02
CA HIS A 74 11.30 7.67 6.56
C HIS A 74 10.13 6.83 6.05
N ALA A 75 10.27 5.50 6.06
CA ALA A 75 9.14 4.59 5.94
C ALA A 75 8.52 4.29 7.30
N TYR A 76 7.21 4.06 7.33
CA TYR A 76 6.51 3.46 8.48
C TYR A 76 6.38 1.96 8.23
N VAL A 77 6.59 1.17 9.28
CA VAL A 77 6.48 -0.29 9.22
C VAL A 77 5.59 -0.77 10.36
N PHE A 78 4.55 -1.51 10.01
CA PHE A 78 3.76 -2.30 10.96
C PHE A 78 4.12 -3.77 10.79
N TYR A 79 4.31 -4.51 11.88
CA TYR A 79 4.69 -5.91 11.80
C TYR A 79 3.90 -6.80 12.74
N GLN A 80 3.75 -8.06 12.32
CA GLN A 80 3.18 -9.15 13.10
C GLN A 80 3.99 -10.42 12.89
N ILE A 81 4.36 -11.06 13.98
CA ILE A 81 5.13 -12.31 13.99
C ILE A 81 4.25 -13.42 14.57
N PRO A 82 3.94 -14.48 13.82
CA PRO A 82 3.16 -15.60 14.32
C PRO A 82 3.97 -16.49 15.26
N VAL A 83 3.27 -17.18 16.15
CA VAL A 83 3.88 -18.28 16.90
C VAL A 83 4.32 -19.37 15.90
N ASN A 84 5.52 -19.91 16.04
CA ASN A 84 6.17 -20.84 15.10
C ASN A 84 6.51 -20.20 13.74
N GLU A 85 7.16 -19.05 13.78
CA GLU A 85 7.60 -18.31 12.62
C GLU A 85 8.50 -19.12 11.69
N ARG A 86 8.29 -18.96 10.37
CA ARG A 86 9.20 -19.45 9.32
C ARG A 86 10.46 -18.57 9.26
N LYS A 87 11.54 -19.15 8.72
CA LYS A 87 12.87 -18.54 8.67
C LYS A 87 12.91 -17.13 8.07
N TYR A 88 12.13 -16.88 7.01
CA TYR A 88 12.15 -15.61 6.29
C TYR A 88 10.79 -14.92 6.38
N PRO A 89 10.71 -13.76 7.03
CA PRO A 89 9.50 -12.94 7.00
C PRO A 89 9.26 -12.35 5.61
N LEU A 90 8.04 -11.85 5.39
CA LEU A 90 7.63 -11.15 4.19
C LEU A 90 7.55 -9.64 4.47
N VAL A 91 8.25 -8.84 3.67
CA VAL A 91 8.11 -7.39 3.63
C VAL A 91 7.20 -7.05 2.45
N MET A 92 6.01 -6.51 2.72
CA MET A 92 4.99 -6.24 1.71
C MET A 92 4.93 -4.75 1.39
N TRP A 93 5.26 -4.40 0.15
CA TRP A 93 5.32 -3.04 -0.35
C TRP A 93 4.23 -2.78 -1.39
N HIS A 94 3.39 -1.80 -1.13
CA HIS A 94 2.20 -1.44 -1.90
C HIS A 94 2.49 -0.79 -3.26
N GLY A 95 1.46 -0.68 -4.11
CA GLY A 95 1.50 0.00 -5.40
C GLY A 95 1.29 1.51 -5.32
N PHE A 96 1.20 2.15 -6.51
CA PHE A 96 0.90 3.57 -6.63
C PHE A 96 -0.52 3.88 -6.13
N GLY A 97 -0.68 5.02 -5.45
CA GLY A 97 -1.96 5.41 -4.87
C GLY A 97 -2.45 4.52 -3.73
N GLN A 98 -1.62 3.62 -3.20
CA GLN A 98 -1.95 2.67 -2.15
C GLN A 98 -1.06 2.85 -0.93
N PHE A 99 -1.38 2.16 0.16
CA PHE A 99 -0.60 2.06 1.39
C PHE A 99 -0.79 0.66 2.00
N SER A 100 -0.28 0.39 3.18
CA SER A 100 -0.31 -0.93 3.83
C SER A 100 -1.69 -1.59 3.84
N LYS A 101 -2.77 -0.82 3.89
CA LYS A 101 -4.17 -1.30 3.84
C LYS A 101 -4.44 -2.28 2.70
N THR A 102 -3.75 -2.15 1.57
CA THR A 102 -3.94 -3.03 0.40
C THR A 102 -3.63 -4.50 0.69
N TRP A 103 -2.83 -4.77 1.72
CA TRP A 103 -2.43 -6.11 2.14
C TRP A 103 -3.28 -6.68 3.30
N GLU A 104 -4.00 -5.82 4.04
CA GLU A 104 -4.70 -6.18 5.28
C GLU A 104 -6.00 -6.95 5.03
N SER A 105 -6.89 -6.37 4.23
CA SER A 105 -8.18 -6.99 3.87
C SER A 105 -8.67 -6.50 2.52
N THR A 106 -9.43 -7.33 1.83
CA THR A 106 -10.12 -6.97 0.59
C THR A 106 -11.26 -5.97 0.86
N PRO A 107 -11.74 -5.24 -0.16
CA PRO A 107 -12.82 -4.26 0.00
C PRO A 107 -14.12 -4.85 0.58
N ASP A 108 -14.40 -6.12 0.34
CA ASP A 108 -15.57 -6.86 0.89
C ASP A 108 -15.30 -7.48 2.27
N GLY A 109 -14.16 -7.18 2.90
CA GLY A 109 -13.82 -7.61 4.25
C GLY A 109 -13.23 -9.01 4.39
N ARG A 110 -12.94 -9.73 3.28
CA ARG A 110 -12.16 -10.98 3.36
C ARG A 110 -10.73 -10.71 3.83
N GLU A 111 -10.07 -11.74 4.36
CA GLU A 111 -8.66 -11.69 4.73
C GLU A 111 -7.79 -11.33 3.52
N GLY A 112 -6.91 -10.34 3.67
CA GLY A 112 -5.87 -10.03 2.70
C GLY A 112 -4.62 -10.88 2.91
N TYR A 113 -3.60 -10.61 2.13
CA TYR A 113 -2.35 -11.37 2.16
C TYR A 113 -1.66 -11.36 3.52
N GLN A 114 -1.76 -10.29 4.29
CA GLN A 114 -1.26 -10.23 5.66
C GLN A 114 -1.71 -11.44 6.47
N ASN A 115 -3.03 -11.61 6.63
CA ASN A 115 -3.59 -12.69 7.43
C ASN A 115 -3.34 -14.08 6.81
N ILE A 116 -3.45 -14.18 5.48
CA ILE A 116 -3.19 -15.42 4.74
C ILE A 116 -1.77 -15.94 5.01
N PHE A 117 -0.77 -15.05 4.98
CA PHE A 117 0.63 -15.46 5.21
C PHE A 117 0.96 -15.65 6.69
N LEU A 118 0.36 -14.87 7.60
CA LEU A 118 0.46 -15.14 9.04
C LEU A 118 -0.05 -16.54 9.39
N ARG A 119 -1.19 -16.96 8.82
CA ARG A 119 -1.72 -18.34 9.00
C ARG A 119 -0.79 -19.41 8.44
N LYS A 120 0.04 -19.07 7.47
CA LYS A 120 1.07 -19.96 6.90
C LYS A 120 2.39 -19.95 7.69
N GLY A 121 2.45 -19.16 8.78
CA GLY A 121 3.62 -19.07 9.66
C GLY A 121 4.68 -18.07 9.20
N TYR A 122 4.37 -17.15 8.30
CA TYR A 122 5.32 -16.09 7.94
C TYR A 122 5.15 -14.90 8.87
N GLY A 123 6.24 -14.34 9.38
CA GLY A 123 6.28 -12.99 9.89
C GLY A 123 5.94 -12.00 8.75
N VAL A 124 5.14 -10.99 9.01
CA VAL A 124 4.69 -10.04 7.99
C VAL A 124 5.02 -8.62 8.44
N TYR A 125 5.70 -7.88 7.57
CA TYR A 125 6.01 -6.47 7.72
C TYR A 125 5.31 -5.70 6.60
N LEU A 126 4.37 -4.84 6.96
CA LEU A 126 3.68 -3.94 6.03
C LEU A 126 4.38 -2.59 6.04
N ILE A 127 4.80 -2.13 4.88
CA ILE A 127 5.51 -0.86 4.74
C ILE A 127 4.61 0.20 4.10
N ASP A 128 4.55 1.40 4.70
CA ASP A 128 4.16 2.62 4.01
C ASP A 128 5.44 3.34 3.60
N GLN A 129 5.61 3.50 2.29
CA GLN A 129 6.81 4.14 1.74
C GLN A 129 6.92 5.61 2.15
N PRO A 130 8.11 6.20 2.15
CA PRO A 130 8.30 7.63 2.36
C PRO A 130 7.30 8.51 1.60
N ARG A 131 6.76 9.52 2.27
CA ARG A 131 5.81 10.51 1.75
C ARG A 131 4.42 9.96 1.42
N ARG A 132 4.05 8.81 2.00
CA ARG A 132 2.74 8.19 1.77
C ARG A 132 2.17 7.54 3.04
N GLY A 133 0.84 7.48 3.16
CA GLY A 133 0.15 6.80 4.27
C GLY A 133 0.62 7.31 5.64
N ASN A 134 1.00 6.39 6.52
CA ASN A 134 1.52 6.73 7.85
C ASN A 134 2.94 7.34 7.83
N ALA A 135 3.63 7.31 6.67
CA ALA A 135 4.94 7.89 6.44
C ALA A 135 4.88 9.23 5.69
N ALA A 136 3.80 9.97 5.81
CA ALA A 136 3.52 11.19 5.03
C ALA A 136 4.48 12.37 5.31
N LYS A 137 5.37 12.30 6.31
CA LYS A 137 6.28 13.39 6.67
C LYS A 137 7.53 13.39 5.79
N GLY A 138 7.57 14.31 4.82
CA GLY A 138 8.72 14.51 3.93
C GLY A 138 9.68 15.60 4.37
N THR A 139 10.84 15.67 3.71
CA THR A 139 11.85 16.74 3.85
C THR A 139 11.78 17.77 2.72
N GLN A 140 11.00 17.49 1.68
CA GLN A 140 10.78 18.38 0.55
C GLN A 140 9.37 18.97 0.61
N PRO A 141 9.17 20.20 0.12
CA PRO A 141 7.84 20.73 -0.05
C PRO A 141 7.01 19.85 -0.98
N GLY A 142 5.77 19.63 -0.62
CA GLY A 142 4.82 18.90 -1.44
C GLY A 142 3.44 19.53 -1.29
N SER A 143 2.65 19.45 -2.34
CA SER A 143 1.23 19.81 -2.34
C SER A 143 0.42 18.63 -2.84
N TYR A 144 -0.77 18.50 -2.34
CA TYR A 144 -1.77 17.54 -2.78
C TYR A 144 -2.96 18.29 -3.33
N GLU A 145 -3.34 17.96 -4.56
CA GLU A 145 -4.60 18.41 -5.15
C GLU A 145 -5.56 17.23 -5.21
N PRO A 146 -6.79 17.35 -4.70
CA PRO A 146 -7.80 16.31 -4.83
C PRO A 146 -8.25 16.21 -6.29
N ILE A 147 -7.87 15.13 -6.97
CA ILE A 147 -8.19 14.88 -8.39
C ILE A 147 -9.20 13.74 -8.47
N PRO A 148 -10.39 13.96 -9.07
CA PRO A 148 -11.36 12.90 -9.34
C PRO A 148 -10.81 11.95 -10.43
N ASN A 149 -10.33 10.76 -10.05
CA ASN A 149 -9.72 9.79 -10.98
C ASN A 149 -10.01 8.32 -10.62
N GLU A 150 -11.00 8.06 -9.80
CA GLU A 150 -11.31 6.71 -9.29
C GLU A 150 -11.72 5.76 -10.40
N GLN A 151 -12.49 6.23 -11.40
CA GLN A 151 -12.90 5.44 -12.55
C GLN A 151 -11.72 5.09 -13.46
N MET A 152 -10.74 5.99 -13.57
CA MET A 152 -9.47 5.69 -14.25
C MET A 152 -8.73 4.56 -13.54
N TRP A 153 -8.70 4.57 -12.20
CA TRP A 153 -8.08 3.49 -11.42
C TRP A 153 -8.85 2.18 -11.51
N PHE A 154 -10.18 2.20 -11.59
CA PHE A 154 -11.00 1.02 -11.86
C PHE A 154 -10.55 0.32 -13.15
N ASN A 155 -10.37 1.07 -14.24
CA ASN A 155 -9.88 0.55 -15.51
C ASN A 155 -8.40 0.12 -15.42
N THR A 156 -7.54 0.93 -14.79
CA THR A 156 -6.11 0.67 -14.70
C THR A 156 -5.81 -0.60 -13.90
N PHE A 157 -6.55 -0.87 -12.84
CA PHE A 157 -6.43 -2.12 -12.08
C PHE A 157 -7.21 -3.28 -12.70
N ARG A 158 -7.77 -3.10 -13.89
CA ARG A 158 -8.47 -4.13 -14.67
C ARG A 158 -9.60 -4.81 -13.89
N VAL A 159 -10.33 -4.01 -13.12
CA VAL A 159 -11.58 -4.43 -12.49
C VAL A 159 -12.67 -4.57 -13.56
N GLY A 160 -12.62 -3.72 -14.57
CA GLY A 160 -13.51 -3.68 -15.72
C GLY A 160 -13.20 -2.50 -16.62
N THR A 161 -14.12 -2.18 -17.52
CA THR A 161 -14.20 -0.92 -18.27
C THR A 161 -15.39 -0.14 -17.73
N TRP A 162 -15.11 0.88 -16.94
CA TRP A 162 -16.16 1.61 -16.23
C TRP A 162 -17.37 1.98 -17.09
N PRO A 163 -18.63 1.71 -16.64
CA PRO A 163 -18.99 1.16 -15.31
C PRO A 163 -19.08 -0.36 -15.24
N ASP A 164 -18.74 -1.08 -16.29
CA ASP A 164 -18.94 -2.51 -16.43
C ASP A 164 -17.74 -3.30 -15.91
N TYR A 165 -18.01 -4.34 -15.12
CA TYR A 165 -17.00 -5.26 -14.62
C TYR A 165 -16.62 -6.29 -15.67
N PHE A 166 -15.35 -6.74 -15.67
CA PHE A 166 -14.97 -7.87 -16.52
C PHE A 166 -15.68 -9.16 -16.09
N PRO A 167 -16.02 -10.03 -17.05
CA PRO A 167 -16.60 -11.33 -16.75
C PRO A 167 -15.71 -12.14 -15.80
N ASN A 168 -16.33 -12.70 -14.76
CA ASN A 168 -15.63 -13.53 -13.74
C ASN A 168 -14.53 -12.80 -12.95
N VAL A 169 -14.48 -11.48 -12.96
CA VAL A 169 -13.55 -10.74 -12.11
C VAL A 169 -13.69 -11.16 -10.65
N GLN A 170 -12.57 -11.35 -9.96
CA GLN A 170 -12.59 -11.76 -8.54
C GLN A 170 -12.81 -10.59 -7.58
N PHE A 171 -13.01 -9.39 -8.13
CA PHE A 171 -13.39 -8.20 -7.37
C PHE A 171 -14.88 -8.27 -7.01
N PRO A 172 -15.28 -7.93 -5.77
CA PRO A 172 -16.68 -7.88 -5.39
C PRO A 172 -17.40 -6.75 -6.12
N THR A 173 -18.59 -7.05 -6.69
CA THR A 173 -19.29 -6.13 -7.59
C THR A 173 -20.39 -5.31 -6.91
N ASP A 174 -20.50 -5.39 -5.59
CA ASP A 174 -21.44 -4.58 -4.82
C ASP A 174 -20.90 -3.16 -4.57
N GLU A 175 -21.82 -2.20 -4.46
CA GLU A 175 -21.51 -0.78 -4.30
C GLU A 175 -20.66 -0.49 -3.04
N ALA A 176 -20.95 -1.16 -1.92
CA ALA A 176 -20.24 -0.93 -0.67
C ALA A 176 -18.76 -1.34 -0.77
N SER A 177 -18.48 -2.45 -1.45
CA SER A 177 -17.11 -2.90 -1.73
C SER A 177 -16.38 -1.96 -2.69
N LEU A 178 -17.06 -1.46 -3.72
CA LEU A 178 -16.50 -0.49 -4.64
C LEU A 178 -16.13 0.82 -3.92
N GLU A 179 -17.00 1.32 -3.04
CA GLU A 179 -16.70 2.49 -2.21
C GLU A 179 -15.52 2.26 -1.26
N GLN A 180 -15.39 1.09 -0.68
CA GLN A 180 -14.22 0.75 0.16
C GLN A 180 -12.93 0.71 -0.67
N TYR A 181 -12.99 0.23 -1.90
CA TYR A 181 -11.86 0.24 -2.82
C TYR A 181 -11.40 1.67 -3.14
N PHE A 182 -12.31 2.57 -3.47
CA PHE A 182 -11.96 3.96 -3.75
C PHE A 182 -11.39 4.68 -2.52
N ARG A 183 -11.93 4.42 -1.33
CA ARG A 183 -11.46 5.03 -0.07
C ARG A 183 -10.09 4.57 0.39
N GLN A 184 -9.56 3.47 -0.13
CA GLN A 184 -8.20 3.04 0.21
C GLN A 184 -7.11 3.73 -0.60
N MET A 185 -7.47 4.54 -1.60
CA MET A 185 -6.50 5.29 -2.38
C MET A 185 -5.98 6.47 -1.58
N VAL A 186 -4.66 6.66 -1.58
CA VAL A 186 -3.99 7.75 -0.86
C VAL A 186 -2.98 8.47 -1.76
N PRO A 187 -2.81 9.80 -1.61
CA PRO A 187 -1.84 10.55 -2.39
C PRO A 187 -0.41 10.37 -1.88
N ASP A 188 0.56 10.71 -2.74
CA ASP A 188 1.89 11.13 -2.29
C ASP A 188 1.83 12.59 -1.82
N VAL A 189 2.43 12.88 -0.67
CA VAL A 189 2.50 14.24 -0.11
C VAL A 189 3.80 14.97 -0.44
N GLY A 190 4.53 14.49 -1.43
CA GLY A 190 5.76 15.03 -1.94
C GLY A 190 6.22 14.31 -3.20
N PRO A 191 7.29 14.76 -3.86
CA PRO A 191 7.78 14.13 -5.08
C PRO A 191 8.23 12.70 -4.83
N ILE A 192 7.88 11.80 -5.74
CA ILE A 192 8.38 10.42 -5.73
C ILE A 192 9.88 10.44 -5.98
N ASN A 193 10.63 9.74 -5.14
CA ASN A 193 12.06 9.55 -5.30
C ASN A 193 12.43 8.09 -5.09
N ILE A 194 12.88 7.44 -6.16
CA ILE A 194 13.17 6.00 -6.17
C ILE A 194 14.24 5.65 -5.15
N ASN A 195 15.30 6.44 -5.04
CA ASN A 195 16.40 6.18 -4.12
C ASN A 195 15.93 6.30 -2.66
N VAL A 196 15.20 7.37 -2.31
CA VAL A 196 14.66 7.55 -0.96
C VAL A 196 13.79 6.36 -0.55
N ASN A 197 12.98 5.85 -1.48
CA ASN A 197 12.11 4.71 -1.23
C ASN A 197 12.91 3.39 -1.11
N ALA A 198 13.89 3.16 -1.99
CA ALA A 198 14.74 1.97 -1.96
C ALA A 198 15.63 1.94 -0.70
N ASP A 199 16.22 3.08 -0.33
CA ASP A 199 17.03 3.23 0.87
C ASP A 199 16.23 2.94 2.16
N ALA A 200 14.97 3.34 2.19
CA ALA A 200 14.09 3.02 3.34
C ALA A 200 13.79 1.52 3.45
N VAL A 201 13.64 0.82 2.33
CA VAL A 201 13.46 -0.64 2.30
C VAL A 201 14.75 -1.37 2.65
N GLU A 202 15.90 -0.89 2.16
CA GLU A 202 17.22 -1.41 2.55
C GLU A 202 17.41 -1.26 4.07
N ALA A 203 17.12 -0.09 4.64
CA ALA A 203 17.21 0.15 6.08
C ALA A 203 16.26 -0.77 6.88
N LEU A 204 15.10 -1.12 6.34
CA LEU A 204 14.22 -2.11 6.95
C LEU A 204 14.89 -3.49 6.99
N PHE A 205 15.42 -3.98 5.86
CA PHE A 205 16.08 -5.28 5.81
C PHE A 205 17.37 -5.31 6.65
N THR A 206 18.12 -4.22 6.71
CA THR A 206 19.26 -4.08 7.64
C THR A 206 18.81 -4.23 9.10
N LYS A 207 17.62 -3.71 9.47
CA LYS A 207 17.08 -3.80 10.83
C LYS A 207 16.55 -5.19 11.17
N ILE A 208 15.82 -5.85 10.26
CA ILE A 208 15.15 -7.12 10.53
C ILE A 208 15.95 -8.36 10.13
N GLY A 209 17.00 -8.20 9.32
CA GLY A 209 17.77 -9.28 8.75
C GLY A 209 17.16 -9.87 7.47
N ASP A 210 17.49 -11.13 7.21
CA ASP A 210 17.11 -11.84 5.99
C ASP A 210 15.59 -12.01 5.85
N GLY A 211 15.04 -11.70 4.68
CA GLY A 211 13.61 -11.81 4.39
C GLY A 211 13.29 -11.86 2.90
N ILE A 212 12.02 -11.94 2.58
CA ILE A 212 11.47 -11.96 1.22
C ILE A 212 10.76 -10.63 0.97
N LEU A 213 11.10 -9.96 -0.12
CA LEU A 213 10.43 -8.73 -0.55
C LEU A 213 9.23 -9.08 -1.43
N VAL A 214 8.06 -8.57 -1.09
CA VAL A 214 6.83 -8.68 -1.87
C VAL A 214 6.47 -7.30 -2.37
N THR A 215 6.40 -7.11 -3.69
CA THR A 215 6.09 -5.82 -4.32
C THR A 215 4.81 -5.89 -5.13
N HIS A 216 4.19 -4.73 -5.35
CA HIS A 216 3.03 -4.59 -6.21
C HIS A 216 3.18 -3.35 -7.11
N SER A 217 2.99 -3.52 -8.42
CA SER A 217 2.90 -2.45 -9.40
C SER A 217 4.09 -1.47 -9.33
N HIS A 218 3.85 -0.26 -8.88
CA HIS A 218 4.81 0.82 -8.71
C HIS A 218 6.06 0.42 -7.89
N SER A 219 5.89 -0.36 -6.82
CA SER A 219 7.02 -0.79 -6.00
C SER A 219 7.89 -1.87 -6.65
N GLY A 220 7.48 -2.46 -7.79
CA GLY A 220 8.29 -3.45 -8.50
C GLY A 220 9.67 -2.93 -8.84
N GLY A 221 9.75 -1.85 -9.61
CA GLY A 221 11.03 -1.26 -10.02
C GLY A 221 11.88 -0.76 -8.86
N MET A 222 11.26 -0.15 -7.86
CA MET A 222 11.98 0.26 -6.64
C MET A 222 12.45 -0.94 -5.83
N GLY A 223 11.73 -2.07 -5.91
CA GLY A 223 12.13 -3.33 -5.28
C GLY A 223 13.40 -3.92 -5.90
N TRP A 224 13.57 -3.82 -7.23
CA TRP A 224 14.82 -4.19 -7.88
C TRP A 224 15.98 -3.34 -7.36
N GLN A 225 15.76 -2.03 -7.25
CA GLN A 225 16.76 -1.10 -6.71
C GLN A 225 17.15 -1.45 -5.27
N ALA A 226 16.17 -1.70 -4.40
CA ALA A 226 16.42 -2.10 -3.02
C ALA A 226 17.20 -3.43 -2.93
N ALA A 227 16.91 -4.39 -3.82
CA ALA A 227 17.58 -5.69 -3.83
C ALA A 227 19.04 -5.60 -4.32
N MET A 228 19.35 -4.66 -5.21
CA MET A 228 20.73 -4.39 -5.60
C MET A 228 21.55 -3.75 -4.46
N GLN A 229 20.90 -3.06 -3.53
CA GLN A 229 21.53 -2.43 -2.37
C GLN A 229 21.67 -3.35 -1.15
N SER A 230 20.74 -4.29 -0.96
CA SER A 230 20.65 -5.11 0.27
C SER A 230 21.00 -6.57 0.06
N GLN A 231 21.96 -7.06 0.84
CA GLN A 231 22.27 -8.50 0.91
C GLN A 231 21.25 -9.32 1.70
N HIS A 232 20.31 -8.67 2.40
CA HIS A 232 19.29 -9.31 3.24
C HIS A 232 18.01 -9.66 2.50
N ILE A 233 17.80 -9.17 1.28
CA ILE A 233 16.69 -9.59 0.43
C ILE A 233 17.07 -10.94 -0.21
N LYS A 234 16.40 -12.02 0.22
CA LYS A 234 16.73 -13.39 -0.20
C LYS A 234 15.89 -13.91 -1.35
N ALA A 235 14.77 -13.26 -1.63
CA ALA A 235 13.92 -13.52 -2.77
C ALA A 235 12.98 -12.32 -3.01
N ILE A 236 12.42 -12.23 -4.21
CA ILE A 236 11.40 -11.25 -4.55
C ILE A 236 10.17 -11.95 -5.12
N VAL A 237 9.00 -11.57 -4.64
CA VAL A 237 7.71 -11.89 -5.25
C VAL A 237 7.11 -10.58 -5.74
N SER A 238 6.99 -10.40 -7.05
CA SER A 238 6.50 -9.17 -7.64
C SER A 238 5.16 -9.38 -8.32
N TYR A 239 4.13 -8.75 -7.80
CA TYR A 239 2.81 -8.73 -8.41
C TYR A 239 2.73 -7.53 -9.36
N GLU A 240 2.58 -7.82 -10.65
CA GLU A 240 2.36 -6.84 -11.70
C GLU A 240 3.34 -5.65 -11.68
N PRO A 241 4.66 -5.88 -11.74
CA PRO A 241 5.63 -4.78 -11.73
C PRO A 241 5.32 -3.79 -12.84
N GLY A 242 5.19 -2.50 -12.45
CA GLY A 242 4.61 -1.47 -13.32
C GLY A 242 5.64 -0.58 -14.03
N SER A 243 6.90 -0.59 -13.61
CA SER A 243 7.91 0.35 -14.15
C SER A 243 9.32 -0.03 -13.71
N ASN A 244 10.32 0.71 -14.23
CA ASN A 244 11.72 0.63 -13.82
C ASN A 244 12.30 -0.79 -13.90
N PHE A 245 11.98 -1.53 -14.98
CA PHE A 245 12.70 -2.76 -15.29
C PHE A 245 14.18 -2.40 -15.55
N VAL A 246 15.07 -3.06 -14.85
CA VAL A 246 16.51 -2.79 -14.90
C VAL A 246 17.20 -3.77 -15.84
N PHE A 247 18.13 -3.27 -16.64
CA PHE A 247 18.96 -4.07 -17.54
C PHE A 247 20.43 -3.66 -17.38
N PRO A 248 21.38 -4.53 -17.70
CA PRO A 248 22.78 -4.12 -17.77
C PRO A 248 22.98 -2.97 -18.76
N GLU A 249 23.95 -2.08 -18.50
CA GLU A 249 24.31 -1.01 -19.41
C GLU A 249 24.59 -1.55 -20.82
N GLY A 250 23.91 -0.97 -21.83
CA GLY A 250 24.01 -1.35 -23.23
C GLY A 250 23.13 -2.53 -23.66
N GLU A 251 22.39 -3.15 -22.75
CA GLU A 251 21.51 -4.30 -23.02
C GLU A 251 20.02 -3.97 -22.88
N ALA A 252 19.67 -2.73 -22.57
CA ALA A 252 18.28 -2.32 -22.43
C ALA A 252 17.53 -2.41 -23.76
N PRO A 253 16.33 -3.01 -23.79
CA PRO A 253 15.52 -3.05 -25.00
C PRO A 253 15.03 -1.66 -25.39
N ALA A 254 14.63 -1.52 -26.65
CA ALA A 254 14.03 -0.27 -27.12
C ALA A 254 12.77 0.07 -26.31
N PRO A 255 12.51 1.36 -26.06
CA PRO A 255 11.31 1.80 -25.37
C PRO A 255 10.04 1.28 -26.06
N LYS A 256 9.06 0.85 -25.23
CA LYS A 256 7.77 0.33 -25.69
C LYS A 256 6.72 1.42 -25.65
N GLN A 257 6.04 1.62 -26.78
CA GLN A 257 4.99 2.62 -26.92
C GLN A 257 3.61 2.01 -26.66
N SER A 258 2.78 2.72 -25.90
CA SER A 258 1.37 2.41 -25.68
C SER A 258 0.50 3.66 -25.74
N SER A 259 -0.82 3.50 -25.71
CA SER A 259 -1.77 4.61 -25.59
C SER A 259 -1.67 5.35 -24.23
N SER A 260 -1.05 4.72 -23.21
CA SER A 260 -0.76 5.35 -21.92
C SER A 260 0.60 6.07 -21.86
N GLY A 261 1.40 6.02 -22.94
CA GLY A 261 2.72 6.61 -23.02
C GLY A 261 3.85 5.61 -23.25
N LEU A 262 5.06 6.05 -23.00
CA LEU A 262 6.29 5.30 -23.26
C LEU A 262 6.79 4.59 -22.00
N LEU A 263 7.08 3.31 -22.12
CA LEU A 263 7.80 2.54 -21.10
C LEU A 263 9.25 2.35 -21.51
N THR A 264 10.15 2.89 -20.71
CA THR A 264 11.60 2.79 -20.91
C THR A 264 12.20 1.92 -19.81
N ALA A 265 13.11 1.03 -20.19
CA ALA A 265 13.96 0.29 -19.27
C ALA A 265 14.97 1.23 -18.58
N VAL A 266 15.49 0.80 -17.45
CA VAL A 266 16.54 1.52 -16.70
C VAL A 266 17.83 0.73 -16.84
N GLU A 267 18.89 1.38 -17.28
CA GLU A 267 20.21 0.76 -17.33
C GLU A 267 20.94 0.89 -15.99
N VAL A 268 21.58 -0.18 -15.57
CA VAL A 268 22.37 -0.24 -14.34
C VAL A 268 23.72 -0.91 -14.60
N PRO A 269 24.75 -0.62 -13.79
CA PRO A 269 26.02 -1.32 -13.89
C PRO A 269 25.84 -2.84 -13.82
N LEU A 270 26.61 -3.58 -14.64
CA LEU A 270 26.54 -5.04 -14.70
C LEU A 270 26.72 -5.69 -13.32
N ASP A 271 27.61 -5.16 -12.49
CA ASP A 271 27.84 -5.69 -11.13
C ASP A 271 26.61 -5.55 -10.23
N ASP A 272 25.83 -4.47 -10.39
CA ASP A 272 24.57 -4.31 -9.65
C ASP A 272 23.48 -5.23 -10.19
N PHE A 273 23.35 -5.35 -11.52
CA PHE A 273 22.42 -6.31 -12.11
C PHE A 273 22.71 -7.75 -11.68
N ASN A 274 23.98 -8.15 -11.63
CA ASN A 274 24.39 -9.46 -11.19
C ASN A 274 23.92 -9.82 -9.78
N LYS A 275 23.69 -8.84 -8.88
CA LYS A 275 23.14 -9.09 -7.55
C LYS A 275 21.71 -9.62 -7.63
N LEU A 276 20.90 -9.15 -8.58
CA LEU A 276 19.55 -9.67 -8.80
C LEU A 276 19.55 -11.10 -9.30
N THR A 277 20.52 -11.50 -10.12
CA THR A 277 20.62 -12.86 -10.64
C THR A 277 20.97 -13.90 -9.56
N GLN A 278 21.40 -13.46 -8.37
CA GLN A 278 21.76 -14.36 -7.26
C GLN A 278 20.57 -14.73 -6.37
N ILE A 279 19.41 -14.12 -6.55
CA ILE A 279 18.22 -14.38 -5.74
C ILE A 279 17.05 -14.85 -6.61
N PRO A 280 16.19 -15.75 -6.10
CA PRO A 280 14.97 -16.13 -6.79
C PRO A 280 14.02 -14.93 -6.94
N ILE A 281 13.53 -14.72 -8.16
CA ILE A 281 12.53 -13.71 -8.46
C ILE A 281 11.36 -14.37 -9.16
N VAL A 282 10.14 -14.12 -8.65
CA VAL A 282 8.90 -14.59 -9.26
C VAL A 282 8.04 -13.39 -9.58
N ILE A 283 7.55 -13.33 -10.81
CA ILE A 283 6.65 -12.28 -11.28
C ILE A 283 5.29 -12.89 -11.60
N TYR A 284 4.23 -12.25 -11.10
CA TYR A 284 2.86 -12.61 -11.41
C TYR A 284 2.17 -11.44 -12.12
N TYR A 285 1.47 -11.74 -13.20
CA TYR A 285 0.52 -10.85 -13.84
C TYR A 285 -0.88 -11.45 -13.77
N GLY A 286 -1.89 -10.61 -13.58
CA GLY A 286 -3.29 -11.04 -13.56
C GLY A 286 -3.92 -11.08 -14.95
N ASP A 287 -5.21 -11.31 -14.97
CA ASP A 287 -6.01 -11.45 -16.19
C ASP A 287 -6.29 -10.10 -16.89
N ASN A 288 -6.96 -10.19 -18.03
CA ASN A 288 -7.48 -9.05 -18.82
C ASN A 288 -6.38 -8.10 -19.31
N ILE A 289 -5.19 -8.63 -19.62
CA ILE A 289 -4.14 -7.88 -20.32
C ILE A 289 -4.32 -8.18 -21.83
N PRO A 290 -4.48 -7.15 -22.69
CA PRO A 290 -4.68 -7.38 -24.11
C PRO A 290 -3.42 -7.90 -24.80
N GLU A 291 -3.58 -8.81 -25.76
CA GLU A 291 -2.47 -9.31 -26.60
C GLU A 291 -2.04 -8.32 -27.69
N LYS A 292 -2.90 -7.37 -28.02
CA LYS A 292 -2.69 -6.38 -29.09
C LYS A 292 -2.85 -4.98 -28.55
N PRO A 293 -2.29 -3.96 -29.22
CA PRO A 293 -2.50 -2.57 -28.84
C PRO A 293 -3.98 -2.24 -28.64
N SER A 294 -4.31 -1.55 -27.53
CA SER A 294 -5.64 -1.10 -27.18
C SER A 294 -5.67 0.43 -27.11
N GLU A 295 -6.82 1.01 -27.47
CA GLU A 295 -7.05 2.45 -27.29
C GLU A 295 -7.31 2.82 -25.82
N LEU A 296 -7.57 1.82 -24.95
CA LEU A 296 -7.78 2.02 -23.54
C LEU A 296 -6.41 2.11 -22.82
N PRO A 297 -6.03 3.29 -22.29
CA PRO A 297 -4.68 3.52 -21.78
C PRO A 297 -4.27 2.57 -20.66
N GLY A 298 -5.20 2.24 -19.75
CA GLY A 298 -4.94 1.31 -18.64
C GLY A 298 -4.56 -0.09 -19.16
N GLU A 299 -5.33 -0.62 -20.11
CA GLU A 299 -5.10 -1.95 -20.69
C GLU A 299 -3.79 -2.01 -21.49
N ASP A 300 -3.63 -1.07 -22.44
CA ASP A 300 -2.45 -1.04 -23.31
C ASP A 300 -1.15 -0.79 -22.53
N GLY A 301 -1.23 0.01 -21.47
CA GLY A 301 -0.13 0.20 -20.57
C GLY A 301 0.31 -1.10 -19.89
N TRP A 302 -0.60 -2.00 -19.54
CA TRP A 302 -0.25 -3.31 -18.96
C TRP A 302 0.29 -4.29 -20.01
N ARG A 303 -0.17 -4.22 -21.26
CA ARG A 303 0.39 -5.00 -22.36
C ARG A 303 1.88 -4.77 -22.50
N ILE A 304 2.33 -3.52 -22.59
CA ILE A 304 3.76 -3.21 -22.76
C ILE A 304 4.60 -3.54 -21.52
N ARG A 305 3.99 -3.52 -20.32
CA ARG A 305 4.66 -3.94 -19.08
C ARG A 305 4.89 -5.46 -19.05
N LEU A 306 3.90 -6.22 -19.48
CA LEU A 306 4.02 -7.68 -19.62
C LEU A 306 5.07 -8.04 -20.67
N GLU A 307 5.08 -7.36 -21.83
CA GLU A 307 6.11 -7.55 -22.84
C GLU A 307 7.51 -7.22 -22.31
N MET A 308 7.67 -6.13 -21.56
CA MET A 308 8.95 -5.77 -20.95
C MET A 308 9.39 -6.81 -19.91
N ALA A 309 8.44 -7.36 -19.14
CA ALA A 309 8.74 -8.40 -18.17
C ALA A 309 9.22 -9.70 -18.82
N TYR A 310 8.70 -10.07 -19.98
CA TYR A 310 9.20 -11.22 -20.75
C TYR A 310 10.61 -11.01 -21.30
N GLU A 311 10.96 -9.79 -21.69
CA GLU A 311 12.33 -9.48 -22.11
C GLU A 311 13.31 -9.41 -20.94
N TRP A 312 12.81 -9.09 -19.75
CA TRP A 312 13.61 -9.03 -18.53
C TRP A 312 13.91 -10.40 -17.91
N ALA A 313 13.01 -11.38 -18.07
CA ALA A 313 13.11 -12.72 -17.48
C ALA A 313 14.06 -13.65 -18.27
#